data_db7241ad30e21578506f2813262e19bd
#
_entry.id   db7241ad30e21578506f2813262e19bd
#
_cell.length_a   1.000
_cell.length_b   1.000
_cell.length_c   1.000
_cell.angle_alpha   90.00
_cell.angle_beta   90.00
_cell.angle_gamma   90.00
#
_symmetry.space_group_name_H-M   'P 1'
#
loop_
_entity.id
_entity.type
_entity.pdbx_description
1 polymer ?
#
loop_
_entity_poly.entity_id
_entity_poly.type
_entity_poly.pdbx_seq_one_letter_code
_entity_poly.pdbx_strand_id
1 'polypeptide(L)'
;MDDAADLTPLERRWRELAPPEEVESARALYEGAPLWSNRQLPFVDVPYDPQREQHWADAARVADYASHLPEGGRVVVDIGPGDGWPALPLASVLTHATVLGIDPAPRRTAVCRGNAARLGLHNGWFITGDAEALPLRSASVDLVTASQSLEESSDPARVFAEIARVLRPGGVLRTSYQVWRLPVPEFETVALTEARDGLLYSYSRRTQAPALERRSVLVLPADGPAAASHREALIASADAPRAYGETLLEPGSALGVPLLERLAPYARRSMRVTLHRWTTAWLVEALAAAGFREVRATVHSGDLGRAFARGLIARGEAEALAPRFQVLTRALGEAAARQPGESMVTAVR
;
A
#
# COMPACT_ATOMS: atom_id res chain seq x y z
N MET A 1 -6.57 23.09 7.80
CA MET A 1 -6.50 24.31 6.95
C MET A 1 -5.06 24.47 6.55
N ASP A 2 -4.72 24.24 5.29
CA ASP A 2 -3.37 24.52 4.81
C ASP A 2 -3.17 26.02 4.79
N ASP A 3 -2.22 26.51 5.55
CA ASP A 3 -1.85 27.91 5.52
C ASP A 3 -1.30 28.24 4.12
N ALA A 4 -1.89 29.20 3.43
CA ALA A 4 -1.47 29.59 2.07
C ALA A 4 0.01 29.99 1.99
N ALA A 5 0.61 30.35 3.12
CA ALA A 5 2.02 30.70 3.26
C ALA A 5 2.98 29.51 3.08
N ASP A 6 2.52 28.28 3.32
CA ASP A 6 3.37 27.05 3.27
C ASP A 6 3.32 26.31 1.92
N LEU A 7 2.62 26.85 0.92
CA LEU A 7 2.52 26.18 -0.38
C LEU A 7 3.74 26.41 -1.25
N THR A 8 4.23 25.33 -1.89
CA THR A 8 5.26 25.45 -2.93
C THR A 8 4.72 26.17 -4.17
N PRO A 9 5.58 26.67 -5.08
CA PRO A 9 5.13 27.25 -6.34
C PRO A 9 4.25 26.29 -7.16
N LEU A 10 4.57 25.00 -7.15
CA LEU A 10 3.81 23.98 -7.86
C LEU A 10 2.44 23.75 -7.21
N GLU A 11 2.36 23.68 -5.87
CA GLU A 11 1.09 23.54 -5.15
C GLU A 11 0.16 24.74 -5.38
N ARG A 12 0.71 25.98 -5.38
CA ARG A 12 -0.08 27.18 -5.69
C ARG A 12 -0.63 27.11 -7.11
N ARG A 13 0.24 26.79 -8.08
CA ARG A 13 -0.18 26.71 -9.49
C ARG A 13 -1.18 25.59 -9.75
N TRP A 14 -1.04 24.47 -9.02
CA TRP A 14 -1.98 23.36 -9.08
C TRP A 14 -3.39 23.77 -8.64
N ARG A 15 -3.50 24.53 -7.53
CA ARG A 15 -4.79 25.04 -7.04
C ARG A 15 -5.47 26.00 -8.03
N GLU A 16 -4.68 26.75 -8.79
CA GLU A 16 -5.20 27.67 -9.80
C GLU A 16 -5.71 26.95 -11.05
N LEU A 17 -4.96 25.99 -11.56
CA LEU A 17 -5.20 25.35 -12.85
C LEU A 17 -6.11 24.12 -12.76
N ALA A 18 -5.97 23.35 -11.70
CA ALA A 18 -6.65 22.09 -11.48
C ALA A 18 -6.96 21.93 -9.99
N PRO A 19 -7.87 22.73 -9.42
CA PRO A 19 -8.22 22.63 -8.01
C PRO A 19 -8.61 21.19 -7.68
N PRO A 20 -8.08 20.58 -6.59
CA PRO A 20 -8.45 19.24 -6.19
C PRO A 20 -9.94 19.15 -5.87
N GLU A 21 -10.54 18.01 -6.15
CA GLU A 21 -11.89 17.70 -5.70
C GLU A 21 -11.96 17.84 -4.17
N GLU A 22 -13.08 18.37 -3.64
CA GLU A 22 -13.23 18.76 -2.23
C GLU A 22 -13.03 17.61 -1.22
N VAL A 23 -13.04 16.36 -1.67
CA VAL A 23 -12.89 15.20 -0.82
C VAL A 23 -11.41 14.77 -0.79
N GLU A 24 -10.66 15.25 0.17
CA GLU A 24 -9.31 14.79 0.47
C GLU A 24 -9.35 13.41 1.14
N SER A 25 -9.62 12.36 0.38
CA SER A 25 -9.58 11.00 0.91
C SER A 25 -8.85 10.04 -0.03
N ALA A 26 -8.16 9.07 0.55
CA ALA A 26 -7.58 7.96 -0.20
C ALA A 26 -8.65 7.25 -1.04
N ARG A 27 -9.89 7.16 -0.55
CA ARG A 27 -11.03 6.63 -1.30
C ARG A 27 -11.21 7.33 -2.65
N ALA A 28 -11.25 8.68 -2.69
CA ALA A 28 -11.44 9.44 -3.92
C ALA A 28 -10.29 9.18 -4.90
N LEU A 29 -9.05 9.06 -4.41
CA LEU A 29 -7.89 8.72 -5.22
C LEU A 29 -8.08 7.34 -5.87
N TYR A 30 -8.43 6.31 -5.12
CA TYR A 30 -8.55 4.95 -5.63
C TYR A 30 -9.79 4.72 -6.49
N GLU A 31 -10.88 5.42 -6.25
CA GLU A 31 -12.06 5.42 -7.15
C GLU A 31 -11.77 6.08 -8.49
N GLY A 32 -10.98 7.14 -8.48
CA GLY A 32 -10.67 7.91 -9.69
C GLY A 32 -9.42 7.48 -10.42
N ALA A 33 -8.48 6.83 -9.73
CA ALA A 33 -7.24 6.40 -10.34
C ALA A 33 -7.49 5.23 -11.30
N PRO A 34 -6.77 5.21 -12.44
CA PRO A 34 -6.74 4.05 -13.33
C PRO A 34 -6.29 2.78 -12.61
N LEU A 35 -6.73 1.61 -13.06
CA LEU A 35 -6.24 0.32 -12.57
C LEU A 35 -4.78 0.11 -13.00
N TRP A 36 -3.93 -0.30 -12.07
CA TRP A 36 -2.47 -0.30 -12.24
C TRP A 36 -1.92 -1.35 -13.20
N SER A 37 -2.70 -2.24 -13.74
CA SER A 37 -2.11 -3.38 -14.45
C SER A 37 -2.84 -3.77 -15.72
N ASN A 38 -2.05 -4.17 -16.71
CA ASN A 38 -2.50 -4.89 -17.88
C ASN A 38 -2.80 -6.37 -17.58
N ARG A 39 -2.53 -6.85 -16.38
CA ARG A 39 -2.75 -8.23 -15.95
C ARG A 39 -4.17 -8.43 -15.46
N GLN A 40 -4.64 -9.66 -15.52
CA GLN A 40 -5.95 -10.02 -14.96
C GLN A 40 -6.00 -9.92 -13.43
N LEU A 41 -4.84 -10.07 -12.77
CA LEU A 41 -4.65 -9.99 -11.33
C LEU A 41 -3.57 -8.95 -11.01
N PRO A 42 -3.89 -7.65 -10.97
CA PRO A 42 -2.92 -6.57 -10.97
C PRO A 42 -1.87 -6.62 -9.87
N PHE A 43 -2.24 -6.93 -8.62
CA PHE A 43 -1.31 -7.00 -7.49
C PHE A 43 -1.11 -8.40 -6.94
N VAL A 44 -1.74 -9.42 -7.54
CA VAL A 44 -1.72 -10.78 -7.03
C VAL A 44 -1.29 -11.73 -8.13
N ASP A 45 -0.06 -12.18 -8.02
CA ASP A 45 0.59 -13.07 -8.97
C ASP A 45 0.58 -14.50 -8.39
N VAL A 46 -0.58 -15.15 -8.37
CA VAL A 46 -0.72 -16.55 -7.92
C VAL A 46 -1.09 -17.44 -9.10
N PRO A 47 -0.56 -18.68 -9.17
CA PRO A 47 0.44 -19.26 -8.28
C PRO A 47 1.81 -18.60 -8.39
N TYR A 48 2.57 -18.64 -7.31
CA TYR A 48 3.91 -18.06 -7.27
C TYR A 48 4.92 -18.89 -8.08
N ASP A 49 5.80 -18.19 -8.80
CA ASP A 49 6.89 -18.75 -9.60
C ASP A 49 8.21 -18.63 -8.82
N PRO A 50 8.86 -19.76 -8.44
CA PRO A 50 10.12 -19.75 -7.72
C PRO A 50 11.30 -19.12 -8.46
N GLN A 51 11.19 -18.90 -9.79
CA GLN A 51 12.23 -18.21 -10.56
C GLN A 51 12.18 -16.69 -10.41
N ARG A 52 11.12 -16.15 -9.81
CA ARG A 52 10.93 -14.72 -9.66
C ARG A 52 11.20 -14.28 -8.21
N GLU A 53 12.22 -13.43 -8.04
CA GLU A 53 12.61 -12.86 -6.75
C GLU A 53 11.42 -12.29 -5.97
N GLN A 54 10.57 -11.52 -6.67
CA GLN A 54 9.40 -10.89 -6.05
C GLN A 54 8.44 -11.93 -5.47
N HIS A 55 8.29 -13.10 -6.10
CA HIS A 55 7.40 -14.13 -5.59
C HIS A 55 7.87 -14.76 -4.29
N TRP A 56 9.18 -14.83 -4.05
CA TRP A 56 9.72 -15.22 -2.74
C TRP A 56 9.39 -14.19 -1.67
N ALA A 57 9.52 -12.90 -2.02
CA ALA A 57 9.16 -11.83 -1.11
C ALA A 57 7.67 -11.89 -0.74
N ASP A 58 6.81 -12.04 -1.73
CA ASP A 58 5.36 -12.06 -1.52
C ASP A 58 4.90 -13.32 -0.77
N ALA A 59 5.43 -14.48 -1.11
CA ALA A 59 5.12 -15.72 -0.40
C ALA A 59 5.59 -15.70 1.06
N ALA A 60 6.78 -15.14 1.34
CA ALA A 60 7.27 -14.98 2.71
C ALA A 60 6.39 -14.01 3.53
N ARG A 61 5.89 -12.92 2.91
CA ARG A 61 4.95 -12.00 3.56
C ARG A 61 3.62 -12.66 3.86
N VAL A 62 3.06 -13.41 2.92
CA VAL A 62 1.82 -14.16 3.12
C VAL A 62 1.97 -15.18 4.24
N ALA A 63 3.09 -15.90 4.27
CA ALA A 63 3.40 -16.86 5.33
C ALA A 63 3.55 -16.19 6.71
N ASP A 64 4.19 -15.02 6.76
CA ASP A 64 4.28 -14.20 7.97
C ASP A 64 2.87 -13.82 8.46
N TYR A 65 2.05 -13.19 7.63
CA TYR A 65 0.68 -12.83 8.01
C TYR A 65 -0.11 -14.06 8.49
N ALA A 66 -0.06 -15.16 7.74
CA ALA A 66 -0.80 -16.38 8.07
C ALA A 66 -0.35 -17.00 9.40
N SER A 67 0.94 -16.90 9.75
CA SER A 67 1.49 -17.43 11.01
C SER A 67 0.98 -16.71 12.26
N HIS A 68 0.39 -15.55 12.10
CA HIS A 68 -0.20 -14.76 13.19
C HIS A 68 -1.67 -15.09 13.46
N LEU A 69 -2.30 -15.95 12.64
CA LEU A 69 -3.65 -16.43 12.96
C LEU A 69 -3.56 -17.30 14.22
N PRO A 70 -4.22 -16.93 15.34
CA PRO A 70 -4.21 -17.73 16.56
C PRO A 70 -4.69 -19.16 16.32
N GLU A 71 -4.23 -20.11 17.15
CA GLU A 71 -4.68 -21.49 17.07
C GLU A 71 -6.21 -21.57 17.16
N GLY A 72 -6.83 -22.31 16.25
CA GLY A 72 -8.29 -22.40 16.14
C GLY A 72 -8.98 -21.17 15.53
N GLY A 73 -8.23 -20.11 15.18
CA GLY A 73 -8.77 -18.91 14.53
C GLY A 73 -9.42 -19.23 13.18
N ARG A 74 -10.50 -18.52 12.87
CA ARG A 74 -11.35 -18.76 11.68
C ARG A 74 -11.67 -17.50 10.88
N VAL A 75 -11.45 -16.31 11.44
CA VAL A 75 -11.84 -15.06 10.83
C VAL A 75 -10.64 -14.14 10.70
N VAL A 76 -10.26 -13.87 9.47
CA VAL A 76 -9.19 -12.93 9.10
C VAL A 76 -9.82 -11.73 8.40
N VAL A 77 -9.45 -10.54 8.79
CA VAL A 77 -9.85 -9.30 8.12
C VAL A 77 -8.60 -8.62 7.57
N ASP A 78 -8.64 -8.25 6.30
CA ASP A 78 -7.60 -7.47 5.65
C ASP A 78 -8.10 -6.07 5.34
N ILE A 79 -7.43 -5.05 5.87
CA ILE A 79 -7.82 -3.65 5.72
C ILE A 79 -7.05 -3.00 4.58
N GLY A 80 -7.80 -2.48 3.59
CA GLY A 80 -7.24 -1.86 2.41
C GLY A 80 -6.55 -2.85 1.46
N PRO A 81 -7.21 -3.97 1.08
CA PRO A 81 -6.62 -4.96 0.18
C PRO A 81 -6.34 -4.42 -1.23
N GLY A 82 -6.80 -3.24 -1.57
CA GLY A 82 -6.67 -2.70 -2.92
C GLY A 82 -7.27 -3.65 -3.97
N ASP A 83 -6.45 -4.19 -4.86
CA ASP A 83 -6.87 -5.16 -5.87
C ASP A 83 -6.78 -6.63 -5.37
N GLY A 84 -6.54 -6.84 -4.08
CA GLY A 84 -6.61 -8.15 -3.41
C GLY A 84 -5.37 -8.59 -2.64
N TRP A 85 -4.40 -7.71 -2.40
CA TRP A 85 -3.20 -8.02 -1.63
C TRP A 85 -3.32 -7.52 -0.17
N PRO A 86 -2.99 -8.31 0.85
CA PRO A 86 -2.66 -9.75 0.81
C PRO A 86 -3.88 -10.69 0.92
N ALA A 87 -5.11 -10.18 0.94
CA ALA A 87 -6.32 -10.96 1.21
C ALA A 87 -6.48 -12.20 0.31
N LEU A 88 -6.27 -12.07 -1.01
CA LEU A 88 -6.42 -13.20 -1.94
C LEU A 88 -5.38 -14.31 -1.70
N PRO A 89 -4.07 -14.03 -1.60
CA PRO A 89 -3.11 -15.07 -1.26
C PRO A 89 -3.30 -15.61 0.17
N LEU A 90 -3.77 -14.83 1.13
CA LEU A 90 -4.15 -15.34 2.46
C LEU A 90 -5.32 -16.32 2.36
N ALA A 91 -6.36 -16.02 1.59
CA ALA A 91 -7.47 -16.94 1.36
C ALA A 91 -6.99 -18.25 0.70
N SER A 92 -5.99 -18.22 -0.17
CA SER A 92 -5.44 -19.41 -0.82
C SER A 92 -4.67 -20.33 0.13
N VAL A 93 -4.02 -19.78 1.17
CA VAL A 93 -3.24 -20.58 2.14
C VAL A 93 -4.00 -20.91 3.42
N LEU A 94 -4.97 -20.10 3.81
CA LEU A 94 -5.81 -20.28 5.01
C LEU A 94 -7.17 -20.87 4.62
N THR A 95 -7.18 -22.03 3.97
CA THR A 95 -8.41 -22.67 3.44
C THR A 95 -9.44 -23.00 4.50
N HIS A 96 -9.03 -23.08 5.77
CA HIS A 96 -9.89 -23.35 6.93
C HIS A 96 -10.50 -22.09 7.55
N ALA A 97 -10.11 -20.91 7.12
CA ALA A 97 -10.54 -19.62 7.65
C ALA A 97 -11.30 -18.81 6.60
N THR A 98 -12.18 -17.94 7.05
CA THR A 98 -12.79 -16.90 6.21
C THR A 98 -11.85 -15.69 6.17
N VAL A 99 -11.49 -15.22 4.99
CA VAL A 99 -10.72 -14.00 4.77
C VAL A 99 -11.64 -12.93 4.19
N LEU A 100 -11.78 -11.83 4.91
CA LEU A 100 -12.63 -10.70 4.54
C LEU A 100 -11.76 -9.48 4.26
N GLY A 101 -11.72 -9.04 2.99
CA GLY A 101 -11.10 -7.76 2.61
C GLY A 101 -12.10 -6.61 2.76
N ILE A 102 -11.67 -5.52 3.40
CA ILE A 102 -12.47 -4.30 3.57
C ILE A 102 -11.69 -3.12 2.98
N ASP A 103 -12.28 -2.48 1.96
CA ASP A 103 -11.66 -1.36 1.25
C ASP A 103 -12.70 -0.24 1.06
N PRO A 104 -12.33 1.04 1.24
CA PRO A 104 -13.28 2.14 1.08
C PRO A 104 -13.70 2.35 -0.38
N ALA A 105 -12.97 1.83 -1.36
CA ALA A 105 -13.21 2.01 -2.79
C ALA A 105 -14.05 0.87 -3.39
N PRO A 106 -15.35 1.09 -3.75
CA PRO A 106 -16.20 0.07 -4.36
C PRO A 106 -15.60 -0.57 -5.61
N ARG A 107 -14.86 0.21 -6.41
CA ARG A 107 -14.18 -0.28 -7.61
C ARG A 107 -13.13 -1.34 -7.26
N ARG A 108 -12.35 -1.14 -6.18
CA ARG A 108 -11.34 -2.09 -5.70
C ARG A 108 -11.98 -3.37 -5.18
N THR A 109 -13.02 -3.24 -4.37
CA THR A 109 -13.75 -4.42 -3.87
C THR A 109 -14.39 -5.24 -5.01
N ALA A 110 -14.84 -4.61 -6.09
CA ALA A 110 -15.34 -5.30 -7.26
C ALA A 110 -14.23 -6.08 -7.99
N VAL A 111 -13.04 -5.51 -8.12
CA VAL A 111 -11.86 -6.18 -8.69
C VAL A 111 -11.48 -7.39 -7.81
N CYS A 112 -11.43 -7.23 -6.49
CA CYS A 112 -11.14 -8.34 -5.57
C CYS A 112 -12.12 -9.49 -5.71
N ARG A 113 -13.43 -9.21 -5.77
CA ARG A 113 -14.45 -10.26 -6.00
C ARG A 113 -14.25 -11.01 -7.30
N GLY A 114 -13.98 -10.27 -8.39
CA GLY A 114 -13.67 -10.86 -9.68
C GLY A 114 -12.41 -11.74 -9.64
N ASN A 115 -11.38 -11.29 -8.95
CA ASN A 115 -10.14 -12.04 -8.76
C ASN A 115 -10.34 -13.30 -7.92
N ALA A 116 -11.09 -13.21 -6.81
CA ALA A 116 -11.43 -14.36 -5.97
C ALA A 116 -12.17 -15.44 -6.77
N ALA A 117 -13.16 -15.04 -7.58
CA ALA A 117 -13.92 -15.96 -8.42
C ALA A 117 -13.00 -16.65 -9.46
N ARG A 118 -12.11 -15.90 -10.12
CA ARG A 118 -11.16 -16.48 -11.09
C ARG A 118 -10.16 -17.45 -10.46
N LEU A 119 -9.77 -17.21 -9.21
CA LEU A 119 -8.87 -18.07 -8.46
C LEU A 119 -9.60 -19.25 -7.77
N GLY A 120 -10.93 -19.32 -7.83
CA GLY A 120 -11.72 -20.34 -7.14
C GLY A 120 -11.67 -20.26 -5.62
N LEU A 121 -11.46 -19.05 -5.07
CA LEU A 121 -11.37 -18.84 -3.62
C LEU A 121 -12.77 -18.65 -3.03
N HIS A 122 -13.32 -19.70 -2.42
CA HIS A 122 -14.67 -19.69 -1.83
C HIS A 122 -14.72 -19.11 -0.42
N ASN A 123 -13.57 -18.95 0.23
CA ASN A 123 -13.39 -18.40 1.57
C ASN A 123 -12.94 -16.94 1.59
N GLY A 124 -12.74 -16.32 0.42
CA GLY A 124 -12.36 -14.90 0.26
C GLY A 124 -13.59 -14.03 -0.03
N TRP A 125 -13.88 -13.09 0.86
CA TRP A 125 -14.99 -12.16 0.75
C TRP A 125 -14.50 -10.72 0.71
N PHE A 126 -15.18 -9.84 -0.02
CA PHE A 126 -14.76 -8.45 -0.14
C PHE A 126 -15.95 -7.52 -0.05
N ILE A 127 -15.87 -6.55 0.87
CA ILE A 127 -16.91 -5.57 1.11
C ILE A 127 -16.35 -4.14 1.07
N THR A 128 -17.18 -3.21 0.68
CA THR A 128 -16.85 -1.79 0.79
C THR A 128 -17.10 -1.33 2.21
N GLY A 129 -16.10 -0.69 2.83
CA GLY A 129 -16.19 -0.19 4.20
C GLY A 129 -15.00 0.68 4.55
N ASP A 130 -15.17 1.47 5.60
CA ASP A 130 -14.17 2.38 6.11
C ASP A 130 -13.46 1.77 7.31
N ALA A 131 -12.13 1.89 7.37
CA ALA A 131 -11.34 1.43 8.51
C ALA A 131 -11.62 2.22 9.80
N GLU A 132 -12.09 3.45 9.69
CA GLU A 132 -12.50 4.30 10.81
C GLU A 132 -13.88 3.93 11.38
N ALA A 133 -14.63 3.06 10.69
CA ALA A 133 -15.94 2.56 11.13
C ALA A 133 -16.18 1.16 10.51
N LEU A 134 -15.43 0.16 10.99
CA LEU A 134 -15.48 -1.19 10.47
C LEU A 134 -16.90 -1.79 10.61
N PRO A 135 -17.52 -2.29 9.52
CA PRO A 135 -18.88 -2.84 9.53
C PRO A 135 -18.91 -4.26 10.12
N LEU A 136 -18.26 -4.44 11.27
CA LEU A 136 -18.09 -5.71 11.96
C LEU A 136 -18.52 -5.60 13.42
N ARG A 137 -18.96 -6.71 13.98
CA ARG A 137 -19.26 -6.81 15.41
C ARG A 137 -17.97 -6.74 16.24
N SER A 138 -18.08 -6.20 17.45
CA SER A 138 -16.99 -6.26 18.43
C SER A 138 -16.62 -7.70 18.75
N ALA A 139 -15.33 -7.95 18.98
CA ALA A 139 -14.79 -9.25 19.36
C ALA A 139 -15.21 -10.41 18.43
N SER A 140 -15.17 -10.20 17.12
CA SER A 140 -15.58 -11.18 16.10
C SER A 140 -14.45 -11.66 15.18
N VAL A 141 -13.27 -11.03 15.25
CA VAL A 141 -12.13 -11.25 14.36
C VAL A 141 -10.96 -11.85 15.13
N ASP A 142 -10.26 -12.81 14.52
CA ASP A 142 -9.10 -13.47 15.13
C ASP A 142 -7.77 -12.82 14.70
N LEU A 143 -7.68 -12.41 13.42
CA LEU A 143 -6.52 -11.73 12.87
C LEU A 143 -6.96 -10.56 11.99
N VAL A 144 -6.34 -9.40 12.22
CA VAL A 144 -6.42 -8.26 11.29
C VAL A 144 -5.07 -8.12 10.60
N THR A 145 -5.09 -8.05 9.26
CA THR A 145 -3.93 -7.71 8.44
C THR A 145 -4.11 -6.36 7.77
N ALA A 146 -3.01 -5.69 7.48
CA ALA A 146 -2.98 -4.49 6.65
C ALA A 146 -1.60 -4.36 6.00
N SER A 147 -1.56 -4.00 4.73
CA SER A 147 -0.31 -3.88 4.00
C SER A 147 -0.14 -2.46 3.46
N GLN A 148 0.52 -1.59 4.25
CA GLN A 148 0.75 -0.18 3.90
C GLN A 148 -0.53 0.59 3.53
N SER A 149 -1.61 0.33 4.26
CA SER A 149 -2.93 0.91 4.00
C SER A 149 -3.45 1.77 5.15
N LEU A 150 -2.99 1.52 6.39
CA LEU A 150 -3.49 2.25 7.56
C LEU A 150 -3.01 3.71 7.58
N GLU A 151 -1.87 4.01 6.92
CA GLU A 151 -1.31 5.36 6.79
C GLU A 151 -2.16 6.30 5.93
N GLU A 152 -3.09 5.73 5.18
CA GLU A 152 -3.97 6.46 4.27
C GLU A 152 -5.28 6.91 4.91
N SER A 153 -5.53 6.51 6.17
CA SER A 153 -6.69 6.96 6.93
C SER A 153 -6.59 8.43 7.34
N SER A 154 -7.71 9.09 7.49
CA SER A 154 -7.76 10.47 7.99
C SER A 154 -7.53 10.55 9.50
N ASP A 155 -7.94 9.53 10.25
CA ASP A 155 -7.80 9.41 11.69
C ASP A 155 -7.22 8.03 12.10
N PRO A 156 -5.89 7.89 12.14
CA PRO A 156 -5.24 6.64 12.53
C PRO A 156 -5.63 6.16 13.95
N ALA A 157 -5.87 7.08 14.89
CA ALA A 157 -6.25 6.70 16.25
C ALA A 157 -7.62 6.00 16.27
N ARG A 158 -8.57 6.51 15.49
CA ARG A 158 -9.87 5.90 15.32
C ARG A 158 -9.76 4.53 14.63
N VAL A 159 -8.92 4.40 13.61
CA VAL A 159 -8.66 3.10 12.96
C VAL A 159 -8.13 2.08 13.96
N PHE A 160 -7.14 2.44 14.78
CA PHE A 160 -6.60 1.53 15.79
C PHE A 160 -7.64 1.14 16.84
N ALA A 161 -8.49 2.08 17.27
CA ALA A 161 -9.59 1.80 18.17
C ALA A 161 -10.62 0.82 17.56
N GLU A 162 -10.97 0.99 16.28
CA GLU A 162 -11.86 0.08 15.56
C GLU A 162 -11.26 -1.32 15.38
N ILE A 163 -9.98 -1.41 15.04
CA ILE A 163 -9.27 -2.70 14.97
C ILE A 163 -9.30 -3.40 16.35
N ALA A 164 -8.98 -2.66 17.42
CA ALA A 164 -9.06 -3.19 18.79
C ALA A 164 -10.49 -3.63 19.14
N ARG A 165 -11.52 -2.89 18.72
CA ARG A 165 -12.92 -3.23 18.95
C ARG A 165 -13.32 -4.56 18.31
N VAL A 166 -12.95 -4.77 17.04
CA VAL A 166 -13.39 -5.94 16.28
C VAL A 166 -12.59 -7.20 16.62
N LEU A 167 -11.33 -7.08 17.02
CA LEU A 167 -10.52 -8.21 17.45
C LEU A 167 -11.09 -8.85 18.72
N ARG A 168 -11.05 -10.17 18.81
CA ARG A 168 -11.32 -10.92 20.05
C ARG A 168 -10.20 -10.71 21.07
N PRO A 169 -10.44 -10.90 22.37
CA PRO A 169 -9.35 -11.02 23.33
C PRO A 169 -8.33 -12.07 22.87
N GLY A 170 -7.05 -11.70 22.79
CA GLY A 170 -5.99 -12.54 22.23
C GLY A 170 -5.91 -12.53 20.69
N GLY A 171 -6.81 -11.83 20.02
CA GLY A 171 -6.72 -11.60 18.57
C GLY A 171 -5.54 -10.68 18.21
N VAL A 172 -5.05 -10.80 16.99
CA VAL A 172 -3.79 -10.20 16.57
C VAL A 172 -4.00 -9.19 15.43
N LEU A 173 -3.34 -8.04 15.53
CA LEU A 173 -3.06 -7.16 14.40
C LEU A 173 -1.65 -7.46 13.89
N ARG A 174 -1.53 -7.74 12.59
CA ARG A 174 -0.26 -7.81 11.89
C ARG A 174 -0.28 -6.87 10.70
N THR A 175 0.55 -5.82 10.72
CA THR A 175 0.59 -4.79 9.68
C THR A 175 1.99 -4.50 9.19
N SER A 176 2.13 -4.21 7.90
CA SER A 176 3.31 -3.55 7.36
C SER A 176 3.02 -2.07 7.13
N TYR A 177 4.04 -1.25 7.29
CA TYR A 177 3.96 0.21 7.10
C TYR A 177 5.26 0.74 6.47
N GLN A 178 5.17 1.92 5.88
CA GLN A 178 6.35 2.59 5.36
C GLN A 178 7.05 3.34 6.50
N VAL A 179 8.20 2.82 6.93
CA VAL A 179 8.98 3.41 8.02
C VAL A 179 9.44 4.81 7.67
N TRP A 180 9.15 5.76 8.55
CA TRP A 180 9.64 7.12 8.47
C TRP A 180 10.83 7.30 9.42
N ARG A 181 12.04 7.42 8.85
CA ARG A 181 13.26 7.59 9.66
C ARG A 181 13.63 9.05 9.74
N LEU A 182 13.56 9.61 10.93
CA LEU A 182 13.96 10.98 11.19
C LEU A 182 15.49 11.12 11.35
N PRO A 183 16.09 12.24 10.93
CA PRO A 183 15.50 13.34 10.18
C PRO A 183 15.25 12.96 8.71
N VAL A 184 14.10 13.36 8.20
CA VAL A 184 13.77 13.18 6.78
C VAL A 184 14.00 14.50 6.09
N PRO A 185 14.84 14.59 5.04
CA PRO A 185 14.94 15.81 4.25
C PRO A 185 13.57 16.15 3.65
N GLU A 186 13.22 17.42 3.67
CA GLU A 186 12.08 17.90 2.89
C GLU A 186 12.45 17.84 1.42
N PHE A 187 11.59 17.27 0.61
CA PHE A 187 11.79 17.22 -0.83
C PHE A 187 10.46 17.05 -1.57
N GLU A 188 10.54 17.41 -2.83
CA GLU A 188 9.45 17.28 -3.79
C GLU A 188 9.79 16.20 -4.82
N THR A 189 8.82 15.40 -5.20
CA THR A 189 8.98 14.39 -6.24
C THR A 189 7.80 14.42 -7.20
N VAL A 190 8.02 13.91 -8.40
CA VAL A 190 6.98 13.65 -9.38
C VAL A 190 7.04 12.21 -9.86
N ALA A 191 5.88 11.67 -10.20
CA ALA A 191 5.76 10.39 -10.87
C ALA A 191 4.89 10.53 -12.10
N LEU A 192 5.35 9.97 -13.20
CA LEU A 192 4.63 9.83 -14.46
C LEU A 192 4.29 8.36 -14.64
N THR A 193 3.02 8.03 -14.64
CA THR A 193 2.57 6.64 -14.67
C THR A 193 1.61 6.39 -15.82
N GLU A 194 1.89 5.35 -16.60
CA GLU A 194 0.95 4.81 -17.58
C GLU A 194 0.14 3.69 -16.94
N ALA A 195 -1.19 3.81 -16.99
CA ALA A 195 -2.12 2.82 -16.51
C ALA A 195 -3.03 2.34 -17.65
N ARG A 196 -3.81 1.30 -17.40
CA ARG A 196 -4.63 0.63 -18.42
C ARG A 196 -5.61 1.58 -19.11
N ASP A 197 -6.23 2.48 -18.38
CA ASP A 197 -7.35 3.32 -18.82
C ASP A 197 -7.06 4.83 -18.70
N GLY A 198 -5.79 5.21 -18.50
CA GLY A 198 -5.37 6.61 -18.44
C GLY A 198 -3.92 6.79 -18.02
N LEU A 199 -3.54 8.03 -17.88
CA LEU A 199 -2.21 8.43 -17.44
C LEU A 199 -2.32 9.20 -16.14
N LEU A 200 -1.29 9.11 -15.30
CA LEU A 200 -1.19 9.85 -14.04
C LEU A 200 0.03 10.76 -14.05
N TYR A 201 -0.18 12.01 -13.69
CA TYR A 201 0.87 12.89 -13.22
C TYR A 201 0.66 13.11 -11.73
N SER A 202 1.59 12.61 -10.94
CA SER A 202 1.56 12.72 -9.49
C SER A 202 2.68 13.63 -9.00
N TYR A 203 2.37 14.49 -8.05
CA TYR A 203 3.32 15.32 -7.34
C TYR A 203 3.22 15.03 -5.84
N SER A 204 4.33 14.74 -5.21
CA SER A 204 4.41 14.49 -3.77
C SER A 204 5.37 15.46 -3.10
N ARG A 205 4.92 16.08 -2.00
CA ARG A 205 5.77 16.85 -1.08
C ARG A 205 5.86 16.13 0.24
N ARG A 206 7.08 15.89 0.71
CA ARG A 206 7.38 15.33 2.03
C ARG A 206 7.90 16.39 2.95
N THR A 207 7.32 16.47 4.17
CA THR A 207 7.73 17.42 5.21
C THR A 207 8.11 16.65 6.46
N GLN A 208 8.99 17.26 7.29
CA GLN A 208 9.45 16.66 8.54
C GLN A 208 8.59 17.06 9.73
N ALA A 209 8.11 18.28 9.72
CA ALA A 209 7.31 18.84 10.81
C ALA A 209 6.11 19.64 10.26
N PRO A 210 4.91 19.07 10.25
CA PRO A 210 4.59 17.68 10.63
C PRO A 210 5.14 16.64 9.64
N ALA A 211 5.31 15.39 10.12
CA ALA A 211 5.77 14.27 9.29
C ALA A 211 4.63 13.80 8.38
N LEU A 212 4.51 14.41 7.23
CA LEU A 212 3.44 14.18 6.25
C LEU A 212 4.00 14.01 4.85
N GLU A 213 3.24 13.29 4.03
CA GLU A 213 3.38 13.34 2.57
C GLU A 213 2.05 13.84 2.00
N ARG A 214 2.12 14.98 1.30
CA ARG A 214 0.98 15.47 0.52
C ARG A 214 1.17 15.05 -0.92
N ARG A 215 0.19 14.37 -1.46
CA ARG A 215 0.21 13.89 -2.85
C ARG A 215 -0.94 14.49 -3.64
N SER A 216 -0.62 15.19 -4.72
CA SER A 216 -1.58 15.66 -5.72
C SER A 216 -1.49 14.81 -6.97
N VAL A 217 -2.63 14.48 -7.59
CA VAL A 217 -2.69 13.58 -8.75
C VAL A 217 -3.63 14.16 -9.80
N LEU A 218 -3.13 14.29 -11.03
CA LEU A 218 -3.96 14.49 -12.22
C LEU A 218 -4.20 13.16 -12.91
N VAL A 219 -5.45 12.86 -13.19
CA VAL A 219 -5.87 11.76 -14.07
C VAL A 219 -6.08 12.32 -15.46
N LEU A 220 -5.36 11.78 -16.43
CA LEU A 220 -5.31 12.26 -17.79
C LEU A 220 -5.86 11.20 -18.77
N PRO A 221 -6.36 11.61 -19.95
CA PRO A 221 -6.69 10.67 -21.01
C PRO A 221 -5.46 9.89 -21.49
N ALA A 222 -5.67 8.66 -21.96
CA ALA A 222 -4.61 7.81 -22.49
C ALA A 222 -4.08 8.25 -23.87
N ASP A 223 -4.76 9.18 -24.51
CA ASP A 223 -4.47 9.68 -25.86
C ASP A 223 -4.51 11.22 -25.93
N GLY A 224 -4.24 11.75 -27.11
CA GLY A 224 -4.27 13.20 -27.38
C GLY A 224 -3.05 13.98 -26.87
N PRO A 225 -3.16 15.34 -26.81
CA PRO A 225 -2.03 16.21 -26.47
C PRO A 225 -1.43 15.97 -25.08
N ALA A 226 -2.26 15.67 -24.09
CA ALA A 226 -1.80 15.35 -22.74
C ALA A 226 -0.93 14.07 -22.72
N ALA A 227 -1.34 13.04 -23.47
CA ALA A 227 -0.58 11.81 -23.57
C ALA A 227 0.77 12.02 -24.25
N ALA A 228 0.84 12.84 -25.28
CA ALA A 228 2.10 13.20 -25.93
C ALA A 228 3.05 13.90 -24.96
N SER A 229 2.56 14.94 -24.25
CA SER A 229 3.34 15.67 -23.26
C SER A 229 3.80 14.80 -22.09
N HIS A 230 2.95 13.88 -21.63
CA HIS A 230 3.27 12.94 -20.56
C HIS A 230 4.39 11.97 -20.97
N ARG A 231 4.29 11.37 -22.16
CA ARG A 231 5.32 10.44 -22.67
C ARG A 231 6.65 11.13 -22.94
N GLU A 232 6.61 12.34 -23.52
CA GLU A 232 7.81 13.17 -23.70
C GLU A 232 8.51 13.40 -22.36
N ALA A 233 7.76 13.81 -21.33
CA ALA A 233 8.29 14.03 -19.98
C ALA A 233 8.80 12.74 -19.33
N LEU A 234 8.13 11.60 -19.52
CA LEU A 234 8.57 10.29 -19.03
C LEU A 234 9.92 9.90 -19.62
N ILE A 235 10.10 10.08 -20.94
CA ILE A 235 11.37 9.79 -21.64
C ILE A 235 12.46 10.75 -21.13
N ALA A 236 12.19 12.04 -21.06
CA ALA A 236 13.16 13.05 -20.63
C ALA A 236 13.61 12.89 -19.18
N SER A 237 12.81 12.22 -18.34
CA SER A 237 13.11 11.98 -16.93
C SER A 237 13.70 10.59 -16.64
N ALA A 238 14.02 9.79 -17.66
CA ALA A 238 14.47 8.40 -17.46
C ALA A 238 15.73 8.31 -16.58
N ASP A 239 16.68 9.20 -16.77
CA ASP A 239 17.96 9.27 -16.06
C ASP A 239 17.96 10.27 -14.86
N ALA A 240 16.82 10.87 -14.55
CA ALA A 240 16.73 11.83 -13.46
C ALA A 240 16.91 11.16 -12.08
N PRO A 241 17.47 11.89 -11.08
CA PRO A 241 17.58 11.37 -9.72
C PRO A 241 16.24 10.95 -9.15
N ARG A 242 16.23 9.85 -8.41
CA ARG A 242 15.00 9.26 -7.86
C ARG A 242 15.06 9.12 -6.35
N ALA A 243 13.93 9.32 -5.71
CA ALA A 243 13.71 8.99 -4.31
C ALA A 243 12.43 8.17 -4.19
N TYR A 244 12.48 7.02 -3.54
CA TYR A 244 11.34 6.10 -3.37
C TYR A 244 10.65 5.70 -4.70
N GLY A 245 11.43 5.61 -5.79
CA GLY A 245 10.92 5.27 -7.12
C GLY A 245 10.34 6.46 -7.90
N GLU A 246 10.16 7.61 -7.29
CA GLU A 246 9.68 8.84 -7.91
C GLU A 246 10.86 9.74 -8.30
N THR A 247 10.68 10.57 -9.34
CA THR A 247 11.70 11.53 -9.80
C THR A 247 11.78 12.71 -8.83
N LEU A 248 12.98 13.02 -8.33
CA LEU A 248 13.22 14.24 -7.54
C LEU A 248 12.93 15.48 -8.37
N LEU A 249 12.19 16.42 -7.78
CA LEU A 249 11.83 17.67 -8.44
C LEU A 249 12.77 18.77 -7.99
N GLU A 250 13.63 19.20 -8.92
CA GLU A 250 14.49 20.34 -8.72
C GLU A 250 13.73 21.67 -8.95
N PRO A 251 14.08 22.74 -8.23
CA PRO A 251 13.53 24.07 -8.49
C PRO A 251 13.67 24.47 -9.96
N GLY A 252 12.57 24.86 -10.61
CA GLY A 252 12.57 25.23 -12.03
C GLY A 252 12.58 24.06 -13.01
N SER A 253 12.47 22.82 -12.53
CA SER A 253 12.38 21.63 -13.38
C SER A 253 11.24 21.73 -14.39
N ALA A 254 11.51 21.29 -15.63
CA ALA A 254 10.49 21.17 -16.67
C ALA A 254 9.34 20.19 -16.29
N LEU A 255 9.56 19.31 -15.32
CA LEU A 255 8.56 18.36 -14.79
C LEU A 255 7.62 18.99 -13.74
N GLY A 256 7.94 20.20 -13.26
CA GLY A 256 7.15 20.95 -12.29
C GLY A 256 6.04 21.77 -12.93
N VAL A 257 6.04 23.09 -12.64
CA VAL A 257 5.02 24.02 -13.16
C VAL A 257 4.86 23.95 -14.68
N PRO A 258 5.94 23.92 -15.50
CA PRO A 258 5.78 23.87 -16.96
C PRO A 258 5.04 22.62 -17.46
N LEU A 259 5.24 21.47 -16.83
CA LEU A 259 4.50 20.26 -17.21
C LEU A 259 3.06 20.32 -16.72
N LEU A 260 2.83 20.78 -15.50
CA LEU A 260 1.48 20.97 -14.97
C LEU A 260 0.63 21.85 -15.88
N GLU A 261 1.17 22.96 -16.37
CA GLU A 261 0.48 23.89 -17.28
C GLU A 261 0.09 23.24 -18.60
N ARG A 262 0.92 22.31 -19.11
CA ARG A 262 0.61 21.55 -20.31
C ARG A 262 -0.44 20.47 -20.09
N LEU A 263 -0.51 19.87 -18.89
CA LEU A 263 -1.36 18.74 -18.59
C LEU A 263 -2.71 19.13 -17.99
N ALA A 264 -2.76 20.15 -17.14
CA ALA A 264 -3.96 20.55 -16.39
C ALA A 264 -5.20 20.81 -17.26
N PRO A 265 -5.12 21.45 -18.45
CA PRO A 265 -6.29 21.68 -19.30
C PRO A 265 -6.99 20.41 -19.78
N TYR A 266 -6.31 19.25 -19.73
CA TYR A 266 -6.81 17.97 -20.18
C TYR A 266 -7.16 17.03 -19.03
N ALA A 267 -7.00 17.48 -17.77
CA ALA A 267 -7.26 16.66 -16.61
C ALA A 267 -8.72 16.22 -16.56
N ARG A 268 -8.96 14.91 -16.46
CA ARG A 268 -10.29 14.34 -16.18
C ARG A 268 -10.65 14.48 -14.71
N ARG A 269 -9.65 14.39 -13.84
CA ARG A 269 -9.80 14.58 -12.39
C ARG A 269 -8.52 15.19 -11.81
N SER A 270 -8.68 15.96 -10.75
CA SER A 270 -7.60 16.44 -9.89
C SER A 270 -7.92 16.04 -8.46
N MET A 271 -7.00 15.35 -7.81
CA MET A 271 -7.21 14.78 -6.47
C MET A 271 -6.02 15.11 -5.59
N ARG A 272 -6.27 15.19 -4.28
CA ARG A 272 -5.22 15.36 -3.28
C ARG A 272 -5.46 14.40 -2.13
N VAL A 273 -4.37 13.84 -1.60
CA VAL A 273 -4.38 12.99 -0.41
C VAL A 273 -3.22 13.38 0.50
N THR A 274 -3.48 13.38 1.79
CA THR A 274 -2.44 13.49 2.82
C THR A 274 -2.22 12.11 3.41
N LEU A 275 -0.96 11.66 3.37
CA LEU A 275 -0.55 10.36 3.90
C LEU A 275 0.19 10.60 5.21
N HIS A 276 -0.24 9.89 6.25
CA HIS A 276 0.47 9.87 7.50
C HIS A 276 1.80 9.12 7.34
N ARG A 277 2.83 9.60 8.01
CA ARG A 277 4.15 8.98 8.01
C ARG A 277 4.57 8.71 9.44
N TRP A 278 4.84 7.44 9.73
CA TRP A 278 5.06 6.99 11.10
C TRP A 278 6.50 6.52 11.30
N THR A 279 7.09 6.95 12.41
CA THR A 279 8.25 6.25 12.96
C THR A 279 7.76 4.97 13.64
N THR A 280 8.64 3.99 13.76
CA THR A 280 8.35 2.76 14.51
C THR A 280 7.92 3.05 15.95
N ALA A 281 8.61 3.98 16.61
CA ALA A 281 8.29 4.38 17.99
C ALA A 281 6.87 4.95 18.11
N TRP A 282 6.51 5.88 17.22
CA TRP A 282 5.18 6.46 17.22
C TRP A 282 4.08 5.40 17.02
N LEU A 283 4.27 4.48 16.06
CA LEU A 283 3.27 3.44 15.79
C LEU A 283 3.10 2.49 17.00
N VAL A 284 4.19 2.10 17.64
CA VAL A 284 4.16 1.26 18.85
C VAL A 284 3.41 1.95 19.98
N GLU A 285 3.69 3.23 20.23
CA GLU A 285 3.01 4.03 21.26
C GLU A 285 1.51 4.22 20.93
N ALA A 286 1.18 4.53 19.69
CA ALA A 286 -0.21 4.72 19.25
C ALA A 286 -1.05 3.44 19.39
N LEU A 287 -0.49 2.27 19.04
CA LEU A 287 -1.16 0.99 19.25
C LEU A 287 -1.31 0.65 20.73
N ALA A 288 -0.30 0.90 21.56
CA ALA A 288 -0.40 0.71 23.00
C ALA A 288 -1.49 1.63 23.62
N ALA A 289 -1.57 2.88 23.18
CA ALA A 289 -2.62 3.82 23.58
C ALA A 289 -4.03 3.37 23.16
N ALA A 290 -4.16 2.66 22.05
CA ALA A 290 -5.42 2.05 21.58
C ALA A 290 -5.81 0.76 22.34
N GLY A 291 -5.01 0.36 23.34
CA GLY A 291 -5.29 -0.80 24.21
C GLY A 291 -4.71 -2.13 23.75
N PHE A 292 -3.83 -2.11 22.76
CA PHE A 292 -3.07 -3.31 22.38
C PHE A 292 -1.96 -3.60 23.40
N ARG A 293 -1.69 -4.90 23.56
CA ARG A 293 -0.60 -5.43 24.38
C ARG A 293 0.45 -6.08 23.48
N GLU A 294 1.62 -6.38 24.01
CA GLU A 294 2.69 -7.08 23.29
C GLU A 294 3.01 -6.47 21.91
N VAL A 295 3.00 -5.15 21.84
CA VAL A 295 3.29 -4.45 20.58
C VAL A 295 4.78 -4.63 20.24
N ARG A 296 5.08 -5.26 19.11
CA ARG A 296 6.44 -5.57 18.67
C ARG A 296 6.65 -5.22 17.22
N ALA A 297 7.73 -4.50 16.94
CA ALA A 297 8.20 -4.24 15.59
C ALA A 297 9.23 -5.29 15.15
N THR A 298 9.12 -5.73 13.90
CA THR A 298 9.95 -6.78 13.32
C THR A 298 10.47 -6.38 11.95
N VAL A 299 11.45 -7.13 11.45
CA VAL A 299 11.92 -6.97 10.07
C VAL A 299 10.81 -7.29 9.07
N HIS A 300 10.94 -6.73 7.87
CA HIS A 300 9.99 -6.97 6.78
C HIS A 300 10.25 -8.35 6.16
N SER A 301 9.31 -9.27 6.31
CA SER A 301 9.45 -10.65 5.83
C SER A 301 9.67 -10.76 4.33
N GLY A 302 9.13 -9.83 3.54
CA GLY A 302 9.38 -9.75 2.11
C GLY A 302 10.84 -9.43 1.77
N ASP A 303 11.51 -8.60 2.57
CA ASP A 303 12.93 -8.28 2.34
C ASP A 303 13.83 -9.50 2.62
N LEU A 304 13.49 -10.28 3.65
CA LEU A 304 14.17 -11.54 3.92
C LEU A 304 13.97 -12.56 2.79
N GLY A 305 12.74 -12.70 2.31
CA GLY A 305 12.39 -13.56 1.17
C GLY A 305 13.13 -13.15 -0.11
N ARG A 306 13.18 -11.85 -0.38
CA ARG A 306 13.90 -11.29 -1.53
C ARG A 306 15.41 -11.51 -1.46
N ALA A 307 16.00 -11.24 -0.31
CA ALA A 307 17.43 -11.45 -0.11
C ALA A 307 17.84 -12.92 -0.28
N PHE A 308 17.02 -13.84 0.25
CA PHE A 308 17.22 -15.27 0.08
C PHE A 308 17.14 -15.69 -1.39
N ALA A 309 16.11 -15.24 -2.11
CA ALA A 309 15.92 -15.54 -3.54
C ALA A 309 17.09 -15.05 -4.40
N ARG A 310 17.58 -13.82 -4.16
CA ARG A 310 18.76 -13.31 -4.86
C ARG A 310 19.97 -14.23 -4.70
N GLY A 311 20.20 -14.73 -3.50
CA GLY A 311 21.28 -15.67 -3.25
C GLY A 311 21.09 -16.98 -4.03
N LEU A 312 19.88 -17.52 -4.12
CA LEU A 312 19.58 -18.74 -4.88
C LEU A 312 19.74 -18.53 -6.40
N ILE A 313 19.19 -17.45 -6.92
CA ILE A 313 19.25 -17.12 -8.36
C ILE A 313 20.72 -16.91 -8.78
N ALA A 314 21.48 -16.16 -7.98
CA ALA A 314 22.90 -15.91 -8.27
C ALA A 314 23.76 -17.18 -8.28
N ARG A 315 23.36 -18.24 -7.56
CA ARG A 315 24.05 -19.55 -7.55
C ARG A 315 23.46 -20.55 -8.53
N GLY A 316 22.39 -20.20 -9.26
CA GLY A 316 21.68 -21.13 -10.15
C GLY A 316 20.91 -22.25 -9.43
N GLU A 317 20.56 -22.03 -8.16
CA GLU A 317 19.91 -23.04 -7.28
C GLU A 317 18.39 -22.90 -7.22
N ALA A 318 17.80 -21.85 -7.80
CA ALA A 318 16.39 -21.53 -7.68
C ALA A 318 15.49 -22.66 -8.23
N GLU A 319 15.85 -23.26 -9.35
CA GLU A 319 15.09 -24.35 -9.95
C GLU A 319 15.14 -25.63 -9.10
N ALA A 320 16.31 -25.98 -8.56
CA ALA A 320 16.48 -27.14 -7.68
C ALA A 320 15.67 -27.03 -6.38
N LEU A 321 15.45 -25.81 -5.88
CA LEU A 321 14.70 -25.54 -4.67
C LEU A 321 13.21 -25.23 -4.90
N ALA A 322 12.78 -25.12 -6.15
CA ALA A 322 11.37 -24.88 -6.50
C ALA A 322 10.38 -25.84 -5.80
N PRO A 323 10.66 -27.17 -5.68
CA PRO A 323 9.77 -28.08 -4.94
C PRO A 323 9.64 -27.78 -3.44
N ARG A 324 10.58 -27.02 -2.88
CA ARG A 324 10.60 -26.62 -1.46
C ARG A 324 10.15 -25.17 -1.22
N PHE A 325 9.73 -24.48 -2.26
CA PHE A 325 9.39 -23.07 -2.23
C PHE A 325 8.44 -22.71 -1.07
N GLN A 326 7.33 -23.43 -0.92
CA GLN A 326 6.34 -23.15 0.12
C GLN A 326 6.89 -23.38 1.54
N VAL A 327 7.70 -24.41 1.73
CA VAL A 327 8.31 -24.71 3.05
C VAL A 327 9.34 -23.64 3.40
N LEU A 328 10.17 -23.24 2.44
CA LEU A 328 11.20 -22.23 2.64
C LEU A 328 10.60 -20.85 2.88
N THR A 329 9.61 -20.44 2.11
CA THR A 329 8.95 -19.14 2.31
C THR A 329 8.19 -19.07 3.61
N ARG A 330 7.60 -20.18 4.08
CA ARG A 330 7.02 -20.27 5.41
C ARG A 330 8.07 -20.07 6.50
N ALA A 331 9.19 -20.78 6.42
CA ALA A 331 10.28 -20.65 7.40
C ALA A 331 10.86 -19.23 7.42
N LEU A 332 10.99 -18.58 6.25
CA LEU A 332 11.44 -17.19 6.14
C LEU A 332 10.45 -16.21 6.77
N GLY A 333 9.15 -16.39 6.52
CA GLY A 333 8.10 -15.56 7.12
C GLY A 333 8.08 -15.68 8.65
N GLU A 334 8.09 -16.92 9.17
CA GLU A 334 8.13 -17.17 10.62
C GLU A 334 9.43 -16.64 11.29
N ALA A 335 10.55 -16.74 10.61
CA ALA A 335 11.81 -16.21 11.12
C ALA A 335 11.77 -14.67 11.21
N ALA A 336 11.28 -14.00 10.16
CA ALA A 336 11.14 -12.56 10.14
C ALA A 336 10.18 -12.05 11.24
N ALA A 337 9.07 -12.76 11.46
CA ALA A 337 8.08 -12.42 12.48
C ALA A 337 8.63 -12.43 13.92
N ARG A 338 9.76 -13.09 14.14
CA ARG A 338 10.43 -13.17 15.45
C ARG A 338 11.64 -12.24 15.57
N GLN A 339 12.15 -11.73 14.46
CA GLN A 339 13.36 -10.91 14.45
C GLN A 339 13.01 -9.43 14.70
N PRO A 340 13.51 -8.80 15.76
CA PRO A 340 13.32 -7.37 16.00
C PRO A 340 13.80 -6.54 14.80
N GLY A 341 13.05 -5.50 14.48
CA GLY A 341 13.35 -4.65 13.33
C GLY A 341 12.32 -3.57 13.13
N GLU A 342 12.12 -3.16 11.90
CA GLU A 342 11.19 -2.13 11.49
C GLU A 342 10.39 -2.61 10.28
N SER A 343 9.38 -1.85 9.90
CA SER A 343 8.52 -2.04 8.74
C SER A 343 7.35 -3.02 8.90
N MET A 344 7.36 -3.87 9.92
CA MET A 344 6.18 -4.66 10.31
C MET A 344 5.95 -4.59 11.81
N VAL A 345 4.68 -4.59 12.22
CA VAL A 345 4.28 -4.57 13.63
C VAL A 345 3.26 -5.68 13.90
N THR A 346 3.46 -6.36 15.03
CA THR A 346 2.46 -7.25 15.65
C THR A 346 1.95 -6.59 16.92
N ALA A 347 0.65 -6.64 17.14
CA ALA A 347 0.02 -6.17 18.37
C ALA A 347 -1.11 -7.13 18.77
N VAL A 348 -1.22 -7.47 20.05
CA VAL A 348 -2.22 -8.39 20.60
C VAL A 348 -3.25 -7.60 21.38
N ARG A 349 -4.53 -7.89 21.16
CA ARG A 349 -5.61 -7.31 21.92
C ARG A 349 -5.75 -7.86 23.33
#